data_55ab4324f746e84ff9972b8e15f7b0b1
#
_entry.id   55ab4324f746e84ff9972b8e15f7b0b1
#
_cell.length_a   1.000
_cell.length_b   1.000
_cell.length_c   1.000
_cell.angle_alpha   90.00
_cell.angle_beta   90.00
_cell.angle_gamma   90.00
#
_symmetry.space_group_name_H-M   'P 1'
#
loop_
_entity.id
_entity.type
_entity.pdbx_description
1 polymer ?
#
loop_
_entity_poly.entity_id
_entity_poly.type
_entity_poly.pdbx_seq_one_letter_code
_entity_poly.pdbx_strand_id
1 'polypeptide(L)'
;MRFDGTVSIKATREKVWEFLTDPQKVSECAPGLEKLEIVEPGKKFRATTSVGFGSVKVRFVNDVEWLEMDPPNLARMKAHGTAPGSGVDAETSMRLTDGQDGSTDLAWTADVQVVGTVASLAARLMGGVTKKLTAAFFDSVKKAIESRA
;
A
#
# COMPACT_ATOMS: atom_id res chain seq x y z
N MET A 1 -7.37 -6.17 12.34
CA MET A 1 -7.52 -4.70 12.38
C MET A 1 -7.94 -4.21 11.00
N ARG A 2 -8.84 -3.27 10.96
CA ARG A 2 -9.33 -2.72 9.71
C ARG A 2 -9.01 -1.22 9.62
N PHE A 3 -8.48 -0.80 8.47
CA PHE A 3 -8.18 0.60 8.18
C PHE A 3 -8.84 1.00 6.87
N ASP A 4 -9.22 2.25 6.76
CA ASP A 4 -9.77 2.79 5.52
C ASP A 4 -9.46 4.28 5.40
N GLY A 5 -9.65 4.80 4.20
CA GLY A 5 -9.47 6.21 3.96
C GLY A 5 -9.84 6.59 2.53
N THR A 6 -9.82 7.88 2.28
CA THR A 6 -10.07 8.44 0.96
C THR A 6 -9.03 9.53 0.68
N VAL A 7 -8.66 9.66 -0.59
CA VAL A 7 -7.75 10.70 -1.04
C VAL A 7 -8.17 11.18 -2.43
N SER A 8 -8.01 12.48 -2.69
CA SER A 8 -8.28 13.07 -3.99
C SER A 8 -6.96 13.34 -4.70
N ILE A 9 -6.86 12.89 -5.96
CA ILE A 9 -5.66 13.05 -6.78
C ILE A 9 -6.02 13.80 -8.05
N LYS A 10 -5.27 14.84 -8.37
CA LYS A 10 -5.51 15.70 -9.53
C LYS A 10 -4.99 15.07 -10.82
N ALA A 11 -5.61 13.97 -11.22
CA ALA A 11 -5.31 13.25 -12.45
C ALA A 11 -6.50 12.38 -12.80
N THR A 12 -6.56 11.90 -14.05
CA THR A 12 -7.64 10.99 -14.49
C THR A 12 -7.51 9.62 -13.84
N ARG A 13 -8.61 8.88 -13.81
CA ARG A 13 -8.60 7.50 -13.26
C ARG A 13 -7.58 6.62 -13.96
N GLU A 14 -7.45 6.76 -15.27
CA GLU A 14 -6.51 5.97 -16.07
C GLU A 14 -5.07 6.24 -15.64
N LYS A 15 -4.70 7.48 -15.41
CA LYS A 15 -3.35 7.84 -14.96
C LYS A 15 -3.08 7.37 -13.54
N VAL A 16 -4.06 7.51 -12.65
CA VAL A 16 -3.94 7.04 -11.26
C VAL A 16 -3.81 5.52 -11.24
N TRP A 17 -4.64 4.82 -11.99
CA TRP A 17 -4.61 3.37 -12.11
C TRP A 17 -3.25 2.88 -12.61
N GLU A 18 -2.78 3.44 -13.72
CA GLU A 18 -1.53 3.04 -14.34
C GLU A 18 -0.35 3.19 -13.37
N PHE A 19 -0.33 4.26 -12.60
CA PHE A 19 0.72 4.49 -11.61
C PHE A 19 0.65 3.49 -10.46
N LEU A 20 -0.53 3.31 -9.87
CA LEU A 20 -0.70 2.50 -8.66
C LEU A 20 -0.60 1.00 -8.92
N THR A 21 -0.87 0.54 -10.13
CA THR A 21 -0.78 -0.87 -10.48
C THR A 21 0.57 -1.27 -11.06
N ASP A 22 1.48 -0.33 -11.25
CA ASP A 22 2.85 -0.60 -11.68
C ASP A 22 3.76 -0.64 -10.45
N PRO A 23 4.23 -1.84 -10.02
CA PRO A 23 5.06 -1.94 -8.82
C PRO A 23 6.33 -1.10 -8.88
N GLN A 24 6.93 -0.95 -10.06
CA GLN A 24 8.16 -0.17 -10.21
C GLN A 24 7.91 1.32 -10.00
N LYS A 25 6.78 1.83 -10.45
CA LYS A 25 6.43 3.24 -10.26
C LYS A 25 5.99 3.52 -8.83
N VAL A 26 5.08 2.71 -8.30
CA VAL A 26 4.52 2.94 -6.97
C VAL A 26 5.53 2.66 -5.86
N SER A 27 6.52 1.82 -6.11
CA SER A 27 7.56 1.52 -5.14
C SER A 27 8.38 2.75 -4.74
N GLU A 28 8.51 3.71 -5.64
CA GLU A 28 9.19 4.98 -5.34
C GLU A 28 8.50 5.77 -4.22
N CYS A 29 7.23 5.49 -4.00
CA CYS A 29 6.42 6.17 -2.99
C CYS A 29 6.26 5.38 -1.69
N ALA A 30 6.67 4.12 -1.67
CA ALA A 30 6.48 3.24 -0.51
C ALA A 30 7.47 3.57 0.60
N PRO A 31 6.99 4.01 1.79
CA PRO A 31 7.90 4.31 2.90
C PRO A 31 8.60 3.04 3.38
N GLY A 32 9.91 3.14 3.58
CA GLY A 32 10.70 2.04 4.13
C GLY A 32 11.00 0.90 3.16
N LEU A 33 10.66 1.05 1.88
CA LEU A 33 10.99 0.03 0.89
C LEU A 33 12.49 -0.04 0.67
N GLU A 34 13.05 -1.25 0.81
CA GLU A 34 14.48 -1.50 0.60
C GLU A 34 14.74 -2.25 -0.71
N LYS A 35 13.82 -3.14 -1.11
CA LYS A 35 14.01 -3.99 -2.28
C LYS A 35 12.67 -4.37 -2.89
N LEU A 36 12.62 -4.41 -4.23
CA LEU A 36 11.46 -4.86 -4.97
C LEU A 36 11.88 -5.92 -5.98
N GLU A 37 11.17 -7.05 -6.01
CA GLU A 37 11.40 -8.13 -6.97
C GLU A 37 10.08 -8.48 -7.65
N ILE A 38 10.05 -8.47 -8.98
CA ILE A 38 8.88 -8.93 -9.74
C ILE A 38 8.98 -10.44 -9.85
N VAL A 39 8.03 -11.17 -9.26
CA VAL A 39 8.00 -12.62 -9.29
C VAL A 39 7.26 -13.11 -10.52
N GLU A 40 6.08 -12.54 -10.76
CA GLU A 40 5.26 -12.84 -11.93
C GLU A 40 4.65 -11.54 -12.43
N PRO A 41 5.06 -11.03 -13.62
CA PRO A 41 4.60 -9.74 -14.12
C PRO A 41 3.08 -9.63 -14.15
N GLY A 42 2.57 -8.53 -13.59
CA GLY A 42 1.14 -8.25 -13.54
C GLY A 42 0.37 -9.05 -12.51
N LYS A 43 1.01 -9.93 -11.73
CA LYS A 43 0.31 -10.79 -10.78
C LYS A 43 0.95 -10.84 -9.40
N LYS A 44 2.26 -11.07 -9.32
CA LYS A 44 2.96 -11.24 -8.04
C LYS A 44 4.26 -10.48 -7.98
N PHE A 45 4.55 -9.90 -6.83
CA PHE A 45 5.86 -9.31 -6.57
C PHE A 45 6.23 -9.47 -5.11
N ARG A 46 7.51 -9.28 -4.81
CA ARG A 46 8.04 -9.34 -3.45
C ARG A 46 8.67 -8.00 -3.09
N ALA A 47 8.29 -7.48 -1.95
CA ALA A 47 8.82 -6.20 -1.46
C ALA A 47 9.39 -6.38 -0.06
N THR A 48 10.63 -5.96 0.14
CA THR A 48 11.27 -5.94 1.45
C THR A 48 11.14 -4.54 2.03
N THR A 49 10.50 -4.44 3.20
CA THR A 49 10.24 -3.15 3.84
C THR A 49 10.78 -3.12 5.26
N SER A 50 11.16 -1.95 5.72
CA SER A 50 11.55 -1.70 7.11
C SER A 50 10.51 -0.77 7.73
N VAL A 51 9.90 -1.21 8.83
CA VAL A 51 8.82 -0.47 9.51
C VAL A 51 9.23 -0.16 10.93
N GLY A 52 9.06 1.10 11.34
CA GLY A 52 9.31 1.53 12.72
C GLY A 52 8.06 1.42 13.59
N PHE A 53 8.20 0.72 14.70
CA PHE A 53 7.19 0.67 15.76
C PHE A 53 7.80 1.35 16.99
N GLY A 54 7.63 2.68 17.08
CA GLY A 54 8.32 3.47 18.09
C GLY A 54 9.84 3.42 17.87
N SER A 55 10.58 2.95 18.86
CA SER A 55 12.05 2.80 18.77
C SER A 55 12.50 1.49 18.14
N VAL A 56 11.55 0.58 17.86
CA VAL A 56 11.85 -0.74 17.28
C VAL A 56 11.66 -0.71 15.77
N LYS A 57 12.66 -1.19 15.03
CA LYS A 57 12.59 -1.37 13.58
C LYS A 57 12.43 -2.84 13.25
N VAL A 58 11.48 -3.14 12.37
CA VAL A 58 11.19 -4.50 11.92
C VAL A 58 11.28 -4.55 10.40
N ARG A 59 12.05 -5.51 9.89
CA ARG A 59 12.16 -5.75 8.45
C ARG A 59 11.24 -6.89 8.06
N PHE A 60 10.36 -6.62 7.10
CA PHE A 60 9.43 -7.61 6.56
C PHE A 60 9.77 -7.94 5.12
N VAL A 61 9.69 -9.22 4.78
CA VAL A 61 9.66 -9.67 3.38
C VAL A 61 8.20 -9.92 3.04
N ASN A 62 7.66 -9.16 2.11
CA ASN A 62 6.24 -9.18 1.77
C ASN A 62 6.04 -9.82 0.39
N ASP A 63 5.26 -10.88 0.34
CA ASP A 63 4.79 -11.48 -0.91
C ASP A 63 3.42 -10.92 -1.22
N VAL A 64 3.29 -10.26 -2.37
CA VAL A 64 2.08 -9.55 -2.77
C VAL A 64 1.50 -10.15 -4.03
N GLU A 65 0.18 -10.36 -4.04
CA GLU A 65 -0.55 -10.94 -5.16
C GLU A 65 -1.80 -10.12 -5.45
N TRP A 66 -2.01 -9.77 -6.72
CA TRP A 66 -3.26 -9.17 -7.18
C TRP A 66 -4.35 -10.23 -7.19
N LEU A 67 -5.47 -9.96 -6.50
CA LEU A 67 -6.64 -10.84 -6.45
C LEU A 67 -7.66 -10.50 -7.50
N GLU A 68 -7.87 -9.20 -7.73
CA GLU A 68 -8.87 -8.70 -8.66
C GLU A 68 -8.40 -7.39 -9.27
N MET A 69 -8.54 -7.26 -10.58
CA MET A 69 -8.21 -6.02 -11.28
C MET A 69 -9.30 -5.71 -12.30
N ASP A 70 -10.04 -4.65 -12.04
CA ASP A 70 -11.06 -4.10 -12.94
C ASP A 70 -10.66 -2.68 -13.34
N PRO A 71 -9.79 -2.54 -14.35
CA PRO A 71 -9.29 -1.22 -14.75
C PRO A 71 -10.39 -0.32 -15.31
N PRO A 72 -10.39 0.96 -15.02
CA PRO A 72 -9.59 1.67 -14.04
C PRO A 72 -10.32 1.91 -12.72
N ASN A 73 -11.19 0.97 -12.30
CA ASN A 73 -12.17 1.19 -11.23
C ASN A 73 -11.80 0.58 -9.89
N LEU A 74 -11.35 -0.68 -9.91
CA LEU A 74 -11.19 -1.46 -8.68
C LEU A 74 -9.99 -2.39 -8.77
N ALA A 75 -9.18 -2.40 -7.71
CA ALA A 75 -8.11 -3.38 -7.56
C ALA A 75 -8.14 -3.94 -6.13
N ARG A 76 -7.90 -5.24 -6.01
CA ARG A 76 -7.76 -5.92 -4.72
C ARG A 76 -6.47 -6.71 -4.73
N MET A 77 -5.77 -6.70 -3.61
CA MET A 77 -4.54 -7.48 -3.46
C MET A 77 -4.43 -8.05 -2.06
N LYS A 78 -3.64 -9.11 -1.92
CA LYS A 78 -3.25 -9.61 -0.61
C LYS A 78 -1.74 -9.60 -0.47
N ALA A 79 -1.28 -9.40 0.74
CA ALA A 79 0.13 -9.42 1.07
C ALA A 79 0.36 -10.29 2.29
N HIS A 80 1.44 -11.07 2.27
CA HIS A 80 1.90 -11.84 3.41
C HIS A 80 3.32 -11.40 3.72
N GLY A 81 3.51 -10.76 4.88
CA GLY A 81 4.81 -10.28 5.33
C GLY A 81 5.36 -11.21 6.40
N THR A 82 6.65 -11.52 6.31
CA THR A 82 7.35 -12.32 7.30
C THR A 82 8.54 -11.57 7.86
N ALA A 83 8.73 -11.73 9.17
CA ALA A 83 9.91 -11.24 9.90
C ALA A 83 10.26 -12.32 10.93
N PRO A 84 11.46 -12.30 11.52
CA PRO A 84 11.82 -13.34 12.51
C PRO A 84 10.79 -13.44 13.64
N GLY A 85 10.17 -14.62 13.77
CA GLY A 85 9.16 -14.88 14.79
C GLY A 85 7.82 -14.16 14.61
N SER A 86 7.57 -13.56 13.44
CA SER A 86 6.38 -12.73 13.23
C SER A 86 5.83 -12.87 11.82
N GLY A 87 4.54 -12.62 11.67
CA GLY A 87 3.86 -12.62 10.38
C GLY A 87 2.77 -11.56 10.31
N VAL A 88 2.52 -11.05 9.11
CA VAL A 88 1.46 -10.09 8.83
C VAL A 88 0.72 -10.53 7.60
N ASP A 89 -0.61 -10.65 7.69
CA ASP A 89 -1.46 -10.89 6.54
C ASP A 89 -2.33 -9.66 6.32
N ALA A 90 -2.35 -9.16 5.10
CA ALA A 90 -3.14 -7.99 4.75
C ALA A 90 -3.90 -8.24 3.45
N GLU A 91 -5.16 -7.83 3.44
CA GLU A 91 -5.98 -7.79 2.24
C GLU A 91 -6.40 -6.35 2.03
N THR A 92 -6.07 -5.80 0.86
CA THR A 92 -6.34 -4.39 0.57
C THR A 92 -7.19 -4.26 -0.68
N SER A 93 -7.99 -3.20 -0.73
CA SER A 93 -8.73 -2.83 -1.92
C SER A 93 -8.63 -1.34 -2.15
N MET A 94 -8.68 -0.93 -3.42
CA MET A 94 -8.82 0.45 -3.79
C MET A 94 -9.89 0.59 -4.87
N ARG A 95 -10.70 1.63 -4.74
CA ARG A 95 -11.73 1.97 -5.70
C ARG A 95 -11.50 3.39 -6.18
N LEU A 96 -11.47 3.56 -7.49
CA LEU A 96 -11.29 4.88 -8.12
C LEU A 96 -12.61 5.34 -8.72
N THR A 97 -13.00 6.56 -8.40
CA THR A 97 -14.18 7.21 -8.97
C THR A 97 -13.80 8.60 -9.45
N ASP A 98 -14.57 9.13 -10.41
CA ASP A 98 -14.34 10.49 -10.89
C ASP A 98 -14.68 11.49 -9.79
N GLY A 99 -13.73 12.37 -9.52
CA GLY A 99 -13.93 13.50 -8.61
C GLY A 99 -14.30 14.78 -9.39
N GLN A 100 -14.12 15.91 -8.73
CA GLN A 100 -14.41 17.20 -9.34
C GLN A 100 -13.25 17.66 -10.23
N ASP A 101 -13.59 18.37 -11.30
CA ASP A 101 -12.61 19.04 -12.18
C ASP A 101 -11.54 18.10 -12.76
N GLY A 102 -11.94 16.87 -13.14
CA GLY A 102 -11.03 15.91 -13.74
C GLY A 102 -10.12 15.21 -12.74
N SER A 103 -10.37 15.36 -11.45
CA SER A 103 -9.64 14.62 -10.41
C SER A 103 -10.21 13.21 -10.22
N THR A 104 -9.52 12.43 -9.43
CA THR A 104 -9.95 11.08 -9.06
C THR A 104 -10.05 10.98 -7.55
N ASP A 105 -11.17 10.43 -7.08
CA ASP A 105 -11.33 10.07 -5.68
C ASP A 105 -10.95 8.60 -5.51
N LEU A 106 -10.00 8.35 -4.61
CA LEU A 106 -9.53 7.01 -4.30
C LEU A 106 -10.00 6.65 -2.90
N ALA A 107 -10.78 5.57 -2.80
CA ALA A 107 -11.19 4.98 -1.53
C ALA A 107 -10.42 3.67 -1.35
N TRP A 108 -9.79 3.50 -0.20
CA TRP A 108 -9.03 2.28 0.09
C TRP A 108 -9.45 1.67 1.41
N THR A 109 -9.30 0.34 1.50
CA THR A 109 -9.50 -0.42 2.73
C THR A 109 -8.35 -1.39 2.91
N ALA A 110 -8.04 -1.71 4.16
CA ALA A 110 -7.03 -2.71 4.50
C ALA A 110 -7.47 -3.49 5.73
N ASP A 111 -7.51 -4.81 5.59
CA ASP A 111 -7.72 -5.72 6.72
C ASP A 111 -6.37 -6.36 7.04
N VAL A 112 -5.90 -6.18 8.28
CA VAL A 112 -4.55 -6.57 8.69
C VAL A 112 -4.62 -7.49 9.90
N GLN A 113 -3.91 -8.62 9.83
CA GLN A 113 -3.72 -9.55 10.94
C GLN A 113 -2.24 -9.71 11.22
N VAL A 114 -1.86 -9.55 12.47
CA VAL A 114 -0.46 -9.64 12.90
C VAL A 114 -0.33 -10.75 13.92
N VAL A 115 0.65 -11.65 13.73
CA VAL A 115 0.92 -12.76 14.62
C VAL A 115 2.39 -12.78 15.02
N GLY A 116 2.69 -13.42 16.16
CA GLY A 116 4.05 -13.59 16.65
C GLY A 116 4.53 -12.44 17.53
N THR A 117 5.84 -12.30 17.65
CA THR A 117 6.48 -11.34 18.57
C THR A 117 6.08 -9.88 18.33
N VAL A 118 5.77 -9.52 17.08
CA VAL A 118 5.39 -8.14 16.72
C VAL A 118 3.93 -7.82 17.10
N ALA A 119 3.11 -8.86 17.38
CA ALA A 119 1.68 -8.67 17.61
C ALA A 119 1.37 -7.71 18.75
N SER A 120 2.10 -7.78 19.86
CA SER A 120 1.88 -6.89 21.01
C SER A 120 2.24 -5.44 20.70
N LEU A 121 3.32 -5.21 19.93
CA LEU A 121 3.69 -3.89 19.48
C LEU A 121 2.64 -3.34 18.51
N ALA A 122 2.17 -4.18 17.58
CA ALA A 122 1.15 -3.80 16.62
C ALA A 122 -0.16 -3.41 17.31
N ALA A 123 -0.58 -4.16 18.33
CA ALA A 123 -1.80 -3.86 19.08
C ALA A 123 -1.80 -2.46 19.68
N ARG A 124 -0.63 -1.97 20.12
CA ARG A 124 -0.51 -0.64 20.74
C ARG A 124 -0.22 0.47 19.74
N LEU A 125 0.57 0.19 18.71
CA LEU A 125 1.17 1.20 17.85
C LEU A 125 0.66 1.22 16.41
N MET A 126 -0.04 0.16 15.98
CA MET A 126 -0.41 0.00 14.56
C MET A 126 -1.27 1.15 14.02
N GLY A 127 -2.21 1.67 14.82
CA GLY A 127 -3.06 2.79 14.40
C GLY A 127 -2.24 4.02 14.01
N GLY A 128 -1.29 4.41 14.86
CA GLY A 128 -0.40 5.54 14.59
C GLY A 128 0.58 5.27 13.47
N VAL A 129 1.14 4.05 13.42
CA VAL A 129 2.06 3.64 12.35
C VAL A 129 1.35 3.65 11.00
N THR A 130 0.16 3.07 10.92
CA THR A 130 -0.62 3.03 9.68
C THR A 130 -0.98 4.43 9.20
N LYS A 131 -1.42 5.29 10.10
CA LYS A 131 -1.74 6.67 9.76
C LYS A 131 -0.54 7.41 9.18
N LYS A 132 0.62 7.26 9.80
CA LYS A 132 1.86 7.90 9.36
C LYS A 132 2.31 7.37 8.00
N LEU A 133 2.30 6.04 7.82
CA LEU A 133 2.74 5.41 6.57
C LEU A 133 1.80 5.73 5.41
N THR A 134 0.48 5.70 5.61
CA THR A 134 -0.48 6.03 4.56
C THR A 134 -0.40 7.51 4.18
N ALA A 135 -0.23 8.40 5.13
CA ALA A 135 -0.07 9.82 4.84
C ALA A 135 1.17 10.07 3.99
N ALA A 136 2.31 9.47 4.35
CA ALA A 136 3.55 9.60 3.60
C ALA A 136 3.43 9.00 2.20
N PHE A 137 2.80 7.83 2.10
CA PHE A 137 2.60 7.13 0.83
C PHE A 137 1.76 7.96 -0.14
N PHE A 138 0.56 8.37 0.28
CA PHE A 138 -0.33 9.12 -0.60
C PHE A 138 0.16 10.53 -0.90
N ASP A 139 0.89 11.15 0.00
CA ASP A 139 1.53 12.44 -0.26
C ASP A 139 2.55 12.30 -1.41
N SER A 140 3.36 11.26 -1.38
CA SER A 140 4.32 10.95 -2.44
C SER A 140 3.64 10.57 -3.75
N VAL A 141 2.57 9.77 -3.69
CA VAL A 141 1.78 9.36 -4.85
C VAL A 141 1.17 10.59 -5.54
N LYS A 142 0.54 11.47 -4.76
CA LYS A 142 -0.04 12.70 -5.30
C LYS A 142 1.00 13.55 -6.00
N LYS A 143 2.15 13.77 -5.37
CA LYS A 143 3.24 14.54 -5.97
C LYS A 143 3.74 13.92 -7.26
N ALA A 144 3.93 12.60 -7.29
CA ALA A 144 4.43 11.90 -8.45
C ALA A 144 3.44 11.94 -9.63
N ILE A 145 2.16 11.70 -9.36
CA ILE A 145 1.14 11.67 -10.41
C ILE A 145 0.82 13.09 -10.90
N GLU A 146 0.62 14.04 -9.99
CA GLU A 146 0.22 15.40 -10.33
C GLU A 146 1.31 16.15 -11.09
N SER A 147 2.58 15.83 -10.85
CA SER A 147 3.68 16.42 -11.60
C SER A 147 3.80 15.88 -13.03
N ARG A 148 3.18 14.73 -13.31
CA ARG A 148 3.20 14.09 -14.64
C ARG A 148 1.89 14.34 -15.42
N ALA A 149 0.91 14.91 -14.76
CA ALA A 149 -0.40 15.14 -15.34
C ALA A 149 -0.45 16.29 -16.34
#